data_0f22ed5117dc4b0149a002372228b9eb
#
_entry.id   0f22ed5117dc4b0149a002372228b9eb
#
_cell.length_a   1.000
_cell.length_b   1.000
_cell.length_c   1.000
_cell.angle_alpha   90.00
_cell.angle_beta   90.00
_cell.angle_gamma   90.00
#
_symmetry.space_group_name_H-M   'P 1'
#
loop_
_entity.id
_entity.type
_entity.pdbx_description
1 polymer ?
#
loop_
_entity_poly.entity_id
_entity_poly.type
_entity_poly.pdbx_seq_one_letter_code
_entity_poly.pdbx_strand_id
1 'polypeptide(L)' 'MKQNENEVLLKLQQGELDAVLVYRKLAELASSEEEKNVLLSIAADEGRHASIIREYSKEILKPCNKSSEEIEAAYKN' A
#
# COMPACT_ATOMS: atom_id res chain seq x y z
N MET A 1 8.93 19.50 18.72
CA MET A 1 9.61 18.23 18.99
C MET A 1 10.02 17.57 17.69
N LYS A 2 11.29 17.23 17.56
CA LYS A 2 11.76 16.59 16.34
C LYS A 2 11.30 15.14 16.27
N GLN A 3 10.78 14.75 15.12
CA GLN A 3 10.46 13.36 14.88
C GLN A 3 11.75 12.55 14.75
N ASN A 4 11.74 11.38 15.32
CA ASN A 4 12.81 10.40 15.20
C ASN A 4 12.85 9.93 13.74
N GLU A 5 14.03 9.74 13.16
CA GLU A 5 14.18 9.24 11.80
C GLU A 5 13.46 7.91 11.60
N ASN A 6 13.51 7.05 12.61
CA ASN A 6 12.84 5.76 12.56
C ASN A 6 11.31 5.90 12.50
N GLU A 7 10.77 6.92 13.19
CA GLU A 7 9.33 7.19 13.12
C GLU A 7 8.91 7.60 11.72
N VAL A 8 9.73 8.41 11.04
CA VAL A 8 9.48 8.83 9.67
C VAL A 8 9.51 7.61 8.75
N LEU A 9 10.51 6.75 8.89
CA LEU A 9 10.63 5.53 8.10
C LEU A 9 9.44 4.60 8.31
N LEU A 10 8.99 4.46 9.55
CA LEU A 10 7.83 3.61 9.85
C LEU A 10 6.56 4.14 9.21
N LYS A 11 6.37 5.46 9.21
CA LYS A 11 5.22 6.07 8.54
C LYS A 11 5.24 5.85 7.05
N LEU A 12 6.41 5.98 6.42
CA LEU A 12 6.58 5.72 5.00
C LEU A 12 6.33 4.26 4.69
N GLN A 13 6.87 3.36 5.49
CA GLN A 13 6.69 1.93 5.34
C GLN A 13 5.21 1.54 5.44
N GLN A 14 4.51 2.09 6.43
CA GLN A 14 3.08 1.83 6.59
C GLN A 14 2.29 2.33 5.39
N GLY A 15 2.61 3.54 4.91
CA GLY A 15 1.96 4.12 3.74
C GLY A 15 2.12 3.26 2.50
N GLU A 16 3.34 2.72 2.26
CA GLU A 16 3.59 1.86 1.12
C GLU A 16 2.83 0.53 1.22
N LEU A 17 2.78 -0.05 2.43
CA LEU A 17 2.03 -1.29 2.64
C LEU A 17 0.53 -1.09 2.46
N ASP A 18 0.01 0.02 2.96
CA ASP A 18 -1.40 0.36 2.77
C ASP A 18 -1.72 0.57 1.30
N ALA A 19 -0.80 1.18 0.55
CA ALA A 19 -0.95 1.38 -0.88
C ALA A 19 -1.05 0.05 -1.64
N VAL A 20 -0.29 -0.97 -1.22
CA VAL A 20 -0.38 -2.30 -1.82
C VAL A 20 -1.82 -2.82 -1.75
N LEU A 21 -2.45 -2.71 -0.57
CA LEU A 21 -3.83 -3.16 -0.39
C LEU A 21 -4.79 -2.36 -1.26
N VAL A 22 -4.59 -1.04 -1.31
CA VAL A 22 -5.43 -0.14 -2.12
C VAL A 22 -5.40 -0.56 -3.58
N TYR A 23 -4.20 -0.72 -4.15
CA TYR A 23 -4.08 -1.07 -5.56
C TYR A 23 -4.56 -2.47 -5.87
N ARG A 24 -4.37 -3.42 -4.96
CA ARG A 24 -4.90 -4.77 -5.12
C ARG A 24 -6.42 -4.78 -5.13
N LYS A 25 -7.02 -3.98 -4.25
CA LYS A 25 -8.47 -3.87 -4.17
C LYS A 25 -9.03 -3.23 -5.44
N LEU A 26 -8.39 -2.17 -5.92
CA LEU A 26 -8.77 -1.54 -7.18
C LEU A 26 -8.67 -2.52 -8.35
N ALA A 27 -7.63 -3.37 -8.35
CA ALA A 27 -7.46 -4.38 -9.38
C ALA A 27 -8.62 -5.39 -9.38
N GLU A 28 -9.09 -5.80 -8.20
CA GLU A 28 -10.24 -6.70 -8.09
C GLU A 28 -11.49 -6.09 -8.67
N LEU A 29 -11.63 -4.76 -8.57
CA LEU A 29 -12.81 -4.03 -9.02
C LEU A 29 -12.67 -3.50 -10.45
N ALA A 30 -11.51 -3.68 -11.09
CA ALA A 30 -11.26 -3.17 -12.43
C ALA A 30 -12.17 -3.83 -13.46
N SER A 31 -12.57 -3.05 -14.45
CA SER A 31 -13.50 -3.50 -15.48
C SER A 31 -12.82 -4.21 -16.64
N SER A 32 -11.51 -4.15 -16.77
CA SER A 32 -10.76 -4.79 -17.84
C SER A 32 -9.50 -5.45 -17.34
N GLU A 33 -9.00 -6.44 -18.08
CA GLU A 33 -7.74 -7.11 -17.75
C GLU A 33 -6.56 -6.16 -17.85
N GLU A 34 -6.58 -5.26 -18.81
CA GLU A 34 -5.51 -4.28 -19.01
C GLU A 34 -5.39 -3.38 -17.78
N GLU A 35 -6.52 -2.84 -17.32
CA GLU A 35 -6.60 -1.99 -16.15
C GLU A 35 -6.14 -2.74 -14.90
N LYS A 36 -6.61 -3.98 -14.75
CA LYS A 36 -6.23 -4.85 -13.64
C LYS A 36 -4.72 -5.08 -13.60
N ASN A 37 -4.12 -5.38 -14.75
CA ASN A 37 -2.69 -5.65 -14.84
C ASN A 37 -1.85 -4.43 -14.49
N VAL A 38 -2.29 -3.23 -14.89
CA VAL A 38 -1.62 -1.99 -14.54
C VAL A 38 -1.65 -1.79 -13.03
N LEU A 39 -2.81 -1.99 -12.41
CA LEU A 39 -2.97 -1.80 -10.97
C LEU A 39 -2.16 -2.81 -10.15
N LEU A 40 -2.10 -4.06 -10.61
CA LEU A 40 -1.29 -5.08 -9.95
C LEU A 40 0.21 -4.78 -10.07
N SER A 41 0.61 -4.20 -11.20
CA SER A 41 1.99 -3.79 -11.41
C SER A 41 2.39 -2.68 -10.43
N ILE A 42 1.50 -1.71 -10.22
CA ILE A 42 1.72 -0.63 -9.26
C ILE A 42 1.80 -1.20 -7.84
N ALA A 43 0.92 -2.15 -7.51
CA ALA A 43 0.94 -2.80 -6.19
C ALA A 43 2.27 -3.50 -5.94
N ALA A 44 2.83 -4.15 -6.96
CA ALA A 44 4.11 -4.84 -6.84
C ALA A 44 5.25 -3.84 -6.58
N ASP A 45 5.21 -2.67 -7.25
CA ASP A 45 6.20 -1.62 -7.04
C ASP A 45 6.14 -1.07 -5.63
N GLU A 46 4.93 -0.83 -5.12
CA GLU A 46 4.74 -0.35 -3.76
C GLU A 46 5.25 -1.36 -2.73
N GLY A 47 5.04 -2.65 -3.00
CA GLY A 47 5.55 -3.72 -2.14
C GLY A 47 7.08 -3.74 -2.08
N ARG A 48 7.74 -3.49 -3.23
CA ARG A 48 9.20 -3.40 -3.26
C ARG A 48 9.70 -2.20 -2.48
N HIS A 49 9.02 -1.06 -2.60
CA HIS A 49 9.38 0.14 -1.84
C HIS A 49 9.27 -0.12 -0.34
N ALA A 50 8.20 -0.78 0.09
CA ALA A 50 8.01 -1.13 1.50
C ALA A 50 9.14 -2.04 2.01
N SER A 51 9.57 -2.99 1.18
CA SER A 51 10.66 -3.90 1.55
C SER A 51 11.99 -3.15 1.73
N ILE A 52 12.25 -2.18 0.85
CA ILE A 52 13.46 -1.36 0.94
C ILE A 52 13.44 -0.55 2.23
N ILE A 53 12.31 0.10 2.52
CA ILE A 53 12.17 0.92 3.73
C ILE A 53 12.31 0.05 4.97
N ARG A 54 11.79 -1.17 4.94
CA ARG A 54 11.89 -2.12 6.06
C ARG A 54 13.35 -2.42 6.41
N GLU A 55 14.23 -2.49 5.42
CA GLU A 55 15.65 -2.74 5.67
C GLU A 55 16.28 -1.64 6.50
N TYR A 56 15.77 -0.42 6.37
CA TYR A 56 16.26 0.72 7.15
C TYR A 56 15.58 0.82 8.51
N SER A 57 14.27 0.61 8.57
CA SER A 57 13.52 0.72 9.83
C SER A 57 13.71 -0.48 10.74
N LYS A 58 14.01 -1.64 10.17
CA LYS A 58 14.16 -2.93 10.89
C LYS A 58 12.85 -3.40 11.53
N GLU A 59 11.73 -2.87 11.06
CA GLU A 59 10.41 -3.23 11.57
C GLU A 59 9.57 -3.93 10.51
N ILE A 60 8.78 -4.90 10.94
CA ILE A 60 7.83 -5.58 10.06
C ILE A 60 6.44 -5.07 10.41
N LEU A 61 5.80 -4.40 9.44
CA LEU A 61 4.48 -3.83 9.62
C LEU A 61 3.46 -4.60 8.79
N LYS A 62 2.18 -4.48 9.19
CA LYS A 62 1.08 -5.09 8.44
C LYS A 62 0.26 -3.99 7.76
N PRO A 63 -0.29 -4.26 6.56
CA PRO A 63 -1.17 -3.30 5.90
C PRO A 63 -2.43 -3.04 6.72
N CYS A 64 -2.97 -1.84 6.56
CA CYS A 64 -4.20 -1.44 7.24
C CYS A 64 -5.43 -1.88 6.44
N ASN A 65 -6.22 -2.79 6.98
CA ASN A 65 -7.42 -3.32 6.31
C ASN A 65 -8.50 -2.26 6.10
N LYS A 66 -8.49 -1.22 6.91
CA LYS A 66 -9.47 -0.16 6.85
C LYS A 66 -9.46 0.56 5.50
N SER A 67 -8.27 0.78 4.94
CA SER A 67 -8.12 1.42 3.63
C SER A 67 -8.82 0.63 2.52
N SER A 68 -8.71 -0.70 2.58
CA SER A 68 -9.35 -1.57 1.61
C SER A 68 -10.87 -1.47 1.66
N GLU A 69 -11.44 -1.43 2.87
CA GLU A 69 -12.88 -1.30 3.08
C GLU A 69 -13.41 0.03 2.56
N GLU A 70 -12.69 1.10 2.83
CA GLU A 70 -13.06 2.44 2.38
C GLU A 70 -13.08 2.54 0.85
N ILE A 71 -12.09 1.95 0.21
CA ILE A 71 -11.99 1.94 -1.26
C ILE A 71 -13.12 1.13 -1.88
N GLU A 72 -13.43 -0.01 -1.31
CA GLU A 72 -14.52 -0.85 -1.78
C GLU A 72 -15.86 -0.13 -1.71
N ALA A 73 -16.12 0.53 -0.58
CA ALA A 73 -17.35 1.29 -0.39
C ALA A 73 -17.48 2.43 -1.40
N ALA A 74 -16.40 3.17 -1.61
CA ALA A 74 -16.40 4.28 -2.56
C ALA A 74 -16.58 3.81 -4.00
N TYR A 75 -15.97 2.70 -4.35
CA TYR A 75 -16.02 2.18 -5.71
C TYR A 75 -17.40 1.64 -6.09
N LYS A 76 -18.11 1.09 -5.13
CA LYS A 76 -19.45 0.52 -5.36
C LYS A 76 -20.55 1.57 -5.45
N ASN A 77 -20.29 2.76 -5.00
CA ASN A 77 -21.22 3.87 -5.12
C ASN A 77 -20.99 4.59 -6.42
#